data_b097f27a82c8eb76d27db475f9adc2cd
#
_entry.id   b097f27a82c8eb76d27db475f9adc2cd
#
_cell.length_a   1.000
_cell.length_b   1.000
_cell.length_c   1.000
_cell.angle_alpha   90.00
_cell.angle_beta   90.00
_cell.angle_gamma   90.00
#
_symmetry.space_group_name_H-M   'P 1'
#
loop_
_entity.id
_entity.type
_entity.pdbx_description
1 polymer ?
#
loop_
_entity_poly.entity_id
_entity_poly.type
_entity_poly.pdbx_seq_one_letter_code
_entity_poly.pdbx_strand_id
1 'polypeptide(L)'
;MSFFTIQQIRKTYPDQVALHDFSLNIQKGSLLSIVGESGSGKSTLLRILAGLEKQDSGSVYLKGEKILNPSEKLVAGYDEIKLIHQDYHLYPNSTVEENIARPLLLYDKKYAQERVKTLLKQFRLNKLADRFPRQLSGGQQQKVAIAAALAIEPEVLLLDEPFSSLDTIQTHQLIGELADSFKEAQTTVIFVTHDLDDALRLTDDLLILQKGKIVQQGSSRELCEHPKSRYIARLFSPINAIPNTDNCFIRPTDVKLRTKGGLLAHVVDSRYLVHFNSLQIRLKESGLIWEVDDPQRRFEKGDRVYLSWDTEKELQLAR
;
A
#
# COMPACT_ATOMS: atom_id res chain seq x y z
N MET A 1 -7.16 -7.07 24.78
CA MET A 1 -5.95 -7.75 24.27
C MET A 1 -5.87 -7.46 22.78
N SER A 2 -4.69 -7.14 22.24
CA SER A 2 -4.52 -6.96 20.79
C SER A 2 -4.76 -8.29 20.08
N PHE A 3 -5.36 -8.24 18.89
CA PHE A 3 -5.73 -9.43 18.14
C PHE A 3 -4.50 -10.06 17.44
N PHE A 4 -3.67 -9.25 16.81
CA PHE A 4 -2.45 -9.68 16.14
C PHE A 4 -1.29 -8.79 16.62
N THR A 5 -0.33 -9.37 17.31
CA THR A 5 0.75 -8.66 17.99
C THR A 5 2.10 -9.07 17.42
N ILE A 6 2.88 -8.08 17.05
CA ILE A 6 4.23 -8.22 16.51
C ILE A 6 5.17 -7.53 17.49
N GLN A 7 6.18 -8.25 18.01
CA GLN A 7 7.06 -7.75 19.04
C GLN A 7 8.52 -7.85 18.59
N GLN A 8 9.15 -6.69 18.38
CA GLN A 8 10.59 -6.52 18.17
C GLN A 8 11.19 -7.49 17.12
N ILE A 9 10.48 -7.68 16.01
CA ILE A 9 10.95 -8.53 14.93
C ILE A 9 12.20 -7.91 14.29
N ARG A 10 13.25 -8.71 14.25
CA ARG A 10 14.49 -8.41 13.52
C ARG A 10 14.76 -9.50 12.50
N LYS A 11 15.21 -9.10 11.33
CA LYS A 11 15.64 -10.01 10.26
C LYS A 11 16.80 -9.41 9.51
N THR A 12 17.86 -10.19 9.39
CA THR A 12 19.08 -9.84 8.65
C THR A 12 19.35 -10.89 7.58
N TYR A 13 19.68 -10.47 6.40
CA TYR A 13 20.26 -11.29 5.33
C TYR A 13 21.77 -10.97 5.22
N PRO A 14 22.56 -11.80 4.52
CA PRO A 14 24.01 -11.58 4.43
C PRO A 14 24.41 -10.15 4.05
N ASP A 15 23.66 -9.52 3.14
CA ASP A 15 24.03 -8.23 2.56
C ASP A 15 23.22 -7.04 3.12
N GLN A 16 22.14 -7.31 3.92
CA GLN A 16 21.30 -6.23 4.43
C GLN A 16 20.45 -6.62 5.64
N VAL A 17 20.13 -5.63 6.45
CA VAL A 17 19.10 -5.77 7.49
C VAL A 17 17.73 -5.45 6.87
N ALA A 18 16.85 -6.44 6.83
CA ALA A 18 15.52 -6.31 6.26
C ALA A 18 14.50 -5.70 7.22
N LEU A 19 14.61 -6.04 8.53
CA LEU A 19 13.72 -5.51 9.57
C LEU A 19 14.54 -5.17 10.83
N HIS A 20 14.27 -4.00 11.43
CA HIS A 20 14.92 -3.47 12.61
C HIS A 20 13.89 -3.30 13.74
N ASP A 21 13.85 -4.26 14.69
CA ASP A 21 13.03 -4.20 15.91
C ASP A 21 11.56 -3.77 15.63
N PHE A 22 10.99 -4.34 14.57
CA PHE A 22 9.64 -4.02 14.09
C PHE A 22 8.59 -4.48 15.11
N SER A 23 7.78 -3.55 15.61
CA SER A 23 6.70 -3.82 16.56
C SER A 23 5.40 -3.17 16.10
N LEU A 24 4.30 -3.92 16.16
CA LEU A 24 2.98 -3.45 15.73
C LEU A 24 1.88 -4.24 16.42
N ASN A 25 0.77 -3.56 16.74
CA ASN A 25 -0.45 -4.18 17.24
C ASN A 25 -1.58 -3.92 16.28
N ILE A 26 -2.26 -4.98 15.84
CA ILE A 26 -3.34 -4.92 14.87
C ILE A 26 -4.62 -5.41 15.52
N GLN A 27 -5.72 -4.72 15.29
CA GLN A 27 -7.04 -5.08 15.81
C GLN A 27 -7.75 -6.04 14.86
N LYS A 28 -8.67 -6.85 15.39
CA LYS A 28 -9.48 -7.76 14.59
C LYS A 28 -10.33 -6.98 13.59
N GLY A 29 -10.40 -7.47 12.36
CA GLY A 29 -11.20 -6.87 11.29
C GLY A 29 -10.66 -5.54 10.75
N SER A 30 -9.44 -5.10 11.17
CA SER A 30 -8.83 -3.91 10.60
C SER A 30 -8.23 -4.19 9.22
N LEU A 31 -8.18 -3.15 8.41
CA LEU A 31 -7.53 -3.13 7.11
C LEU A 31 -6.36 -2.15 7.19
N LEU A 32 -5.13 -2.65 7.14
CA LEU A 32 -3.90 -1.86 7.25
C LEU A 32 -3.10 -1.94 5.95
N SER A 33 -2.73 -0.79 5.38
CA SER A 33 -1.77 -0.73 4.29
C SER A 33 -0.37 -0.37 4.79
N ILE A 34 0.63 -1.14 4.36
CA ILE A 34 2.04 -0.87 4.62
C ILE A 34 2.69 -0.41 3.32
N VAL A 35 3.07 0.86 3.27
CA VAL A 35 3.67 1.50 2.10
C VAL A 35 5.17 1.68 2.30
N GLY A 36 5.95 1.42 1.25
CA GLY A 36 7.40 1.66 1.27
C GLY A 36 8.07 1.28 -0.04
N GLU A 37 9.27 1.78 -0.25
CA GLU A 37 10.08 1.49 -1.45
C GLU A 37 10.39 -0.01 -1.59
N SER A 38 10.75 -0.43 -2.80
CA SER A 38 11.28 -1.78 -3.03
C SER A 38 12.51 -2.02 -2.14
N GLY A 39 12.57 -3.19 -1.51
CA GLY A 39 13.64 -3.51 -0.55
C GLY A 39 13.45 -2.93 0.86
N SER A 40 12.34 -2.28 1.18
CA SER A 40 12.07 -1.75 2.54
C SER A 40 11.76 -2.83 3.58
N GLY A 41 11.62 -4.10 3.20
CA GLY A 41 11.36 -5.23 4.11
C GLY A 41 9.91 -5.73 4.15
N LYS A 42 9.00 -5.20 3.31
CA LYS A 42 7.56 -5.53 3.29
C LYS A 42 7.27 -7.02 3.10
N SER A 43 7.78 -7.63 2.03
CA SER A 43 7.57 -9.05 1.74
C SER A 43 8.20 -9.96 2.80
N THR A 44 9.38 -9.60 3.32
CA THR A 44 10.01 -10.29 4.45
C THR A 44 9.12 -10.26 5.69
N LEU A 45 8.54 -9.08 6.00
CA LEU A 45 7.59 -8.94 7.10
C LEU A 45 6.40 -9.89 6.91
N LEU A 46 5.74 -9.86 5.75
CA LEU A 46 4.58 -10.72 5.50
C LEU A 46 4.90 -12.21 5.62
N ARG A 47 6.06 -12.66 5.13
CA ARG A 47 6.48 -14.08 5.28
C ARG A 47 6.69 -14.46 6.73
N ILE A 48 7.27 -13.58 7.55
CA ILE A 48 7.44 -13.83 8.99
C ILE A 48 6.07 -13.87 9.67
N LEU A 49 5.16 -12.94 9.35
CA LEU A 49 3.81 -12.92 9.90
C LEU A 49 3.00 -14.17 9.55
N ALA A 50 3.22 -14.73 8.37
CA ALA A 50 2.59 -15.97 7.92
C ALA A 50 3.23 -17.25 8.52
N GLY A 51 4.32 -17.13 9.30
CA GLY A 51 5.07 -18.29 9.79
C GLY A 51 5.80 -19.04 8.66
N LEU A 52 6.11 -18.37 7.55
CA LEU A 52 6.80 -18.95 6.38
C LEU A 52 8.28 -18.59 6.34
N GLU A 53 8.72 -17.68 7.18
CA GLU A 53 10.12 -17.30 7.30
C GLU A 53 10.53 -17.13 8.77
N LYS A 54 11.77 -17.54 9.10
CA LYS A 54 12.32 -17.39 10.43
C LYS A 54 12.87 -15.98 10.63
N GLN A 55 12.43 -15.31 11.69
CA GLN A 55 13.04 -14.09 12.21
C GLN A 55 14.31 -14.42 13.03
N ASP A 56 15.21 -13.43 13.16
CA ASP A 56 16.42 -13.58 13.97
C ASP A 56 16.10 -13.35 15.46
N SER A 57 15.19 -12.42 15.75
CA SER A 57 14.67 -12.17 17.10
C SER A 57 13.24 -11.64 17.05
N GLY A 58 12.61 -11.57 18.23
CA GLY A 58 11.22 -11.13 18.38
C GLY A 58 10.21 -12.27 18.21
N SER A 59 8.94 -11.93 18.30
CA SER A 59 7.84 -12.91 18.25
C SER A 59 6.58 -12.32 17.65
N VAL A 60 5.77 -13.18 17.03
CA VAL A 60 4.43 -12.86 16.50
C VAL A 60 3.40 -13.66 17.28
N TYR A 61 2.28 -13.03 17.60
CA TYR A 61 1.17 -13.67 18.34
C TYR A 61 -0.16 -13.36 17.64
N LEU A 62 -0.96 -14.39 17.41
CA LEU A 62 -2.36 -14.28 17.01
C LEU A 62 -3.24 -14.69 18.20
N LYS A 63 -4.12 -13.79 18.66
CA LYS A 63 -4.99 -14.02 19.84
C LYS A 63 -4.23 -14.46 21.12
N GLY A 64 -2.99 -14.05 21.24
CA GLY A 64 -2.11 -14.44 22.36
C GLY A 64 -1.34 -15.75 22.15
N GLU A 65 -1.62 -16.51 21.10
CA GLU A 65 -0.87 -17.71 20.72
C GLU A 65 0.32 -17.35 19.83
N LYS A 66 1.51 -17.89 20.16
CA LYS A 66 2.72 -17.62 19.40
C LYS A 66 2.67 -18.29 18.03
N ILE A 67 2.93 -17.52 16.98
CA ILE A 67 3.15 -18.03 15.64
C ILE A 67 4.57 -18.58 15.55
N LEU A 68 4.67 -19.89 15.36
CA LEU A 68 5.94 -20.61 15.23
C LEU A 68 6.52 -20.39 13.83
N ASN A 69 7.83 -20.25 13.74
CA ASN A 69 8.53 -20.17 12.48
C ASN A 69 8.81 -21.56 11.86
N PRO A 70 9.27 -21.65 10.58
CA PRO A 70 9.48 -22.94 9.91
C PRO A 70 10.48 -23.89 10.59
N SER A 71 11.35 -23.40 11.48
CA SER A 71 12.26 -24.28 12.24
C SER A 71 11.64 -24.86 13.51
N GLU A 72 10.48 -24.36 13.92
CA GLU A 72 9.75 -24.78 15.12
C GLU A 72 8.52 -25.65 14.78
N LYS A 73 8.15 -25.78 13.50
CA LYS A 73 6.94 -26.47 13.04
C LYS A 73 7.23 -27.35 11.84
N LEU A 74 6.67 -28.57 11.80
CA LEU A 74 6.88 -29.54 10.72
C LEU A 74 6.36 -29.07 9.37
N VAL A 75 5.19 -28.39 9.36
CA VAL A 75 4.59 -27.79 8.18
C VAL A 75 4.52 -26.28 8.38
N ALA A 76 5.19 -25.53 7.52
CA ALA A 76 5.20 -24.07 7.60
C ALA A 76 3.83 -23.47 7.27
N GLY A 77 3.51 -22.33 7.91
CA GLY A 77 2.27 -21.61 7.70
C GLY A 77 1.11 -22.04 8.60
N TYR A 78 -0.01 -21.34 8.46
CA TYR A 78 -1.21 -21.46 9.31
C TYR A 78 -2.47 -21.33 8.47
N ASP A 79 -3.53 -22.05 8.84
CA ASP A 79 -4.83 -21.89 8.18
C ASP A 79 -5.50 -20.58 8.57
N GLU A 80 -5.25 -20.09 9.77
CA GLU A 80 -5.75 -18.81 10.28
C GLU A 80 -5.08 -17.59 9.61
N ILE A 81 -3.90 -17.78 8.96
CA ILE A 81 -3.13 -16.70 8.32
C ILE A 81 -2.81 -17.10 6.89
N LYS A 82 -3.38 -16.42 5.91
CA LYS A 82 -3.09 -16.70 4.49
C LYS A 82 -2.31 -15.56 3.85
N LEU A 83 -1.23 -15.91 3.17
CA LEU A 83 -0.41 -15.01 2.37
C LEU A 83 -0.70 -15.23 0.89
N ILE A 84 -1.08 -14.15 0.20
CA ILE A 84 -1.19 -14.11 -1.26
C ILE A 84 0.04 -13.41 -1.80
N HIS A 85 0.78 -14.15 -2.60
CA HIS A 85 1.97 -13.68 -3.31
C HIS A 85 1.61 -12.95 -4.60
N GLN A 86 2.54 -12.15 -5.10
CA GLN A 86 2.43 -11.42 -6.35
C GLN A 86 2.11 -12.32 -7.57
N ASP A 87 2.61 -13.57 -7.60
CA ASP A 87 2.44 -14.53 -8.70
C ASP A 87 1.16 -15.37 -8.61
N TYR A 88 0.23 -15.03 -7.72
CA TYR A 88 -1.10 -15.65 -7.49
C TYR A 88 -1.10 -17.16 -7.17
N HIS A 89 -0.11 -17.93 -7.57
CA HIS A 89 0.04 -19.40 -7.34
C HIS A 89 -1.21 -20.23 -7.63
N LEU A 90 -1.96 -19.91 -8.70
CA LEU A 90 -3.10 -20.71 -9.13
C LEU A 90 -2.64 -22.03 -9.77
N TYR A 91 -3.43 -23.08 -9.61
CA TYR A 91 -3.21 -24.36 -10.27
C TYR A 91 -3.61 -24.24 -11.75
N PRO A 92 -2.65 -24.29 -12.69
CA PRO A 92 -2.90 -23.92 -14.08
C PRO A 92 -3.82 -24.88 -14.84
N ASN A 93 -3.90 -26.13 -14.36
CA ASN A 93 -4.70 -27.20 -14.94
C ASN A 93 -6.02 -27.47 -14.19
N SER A 94 -6.37 -26.60 -13.24
CA SER A 94 -7.64 -26.60 -12.54
C SER A 94 -8.48 -25.39 -12.97
N THR A 95 -9.80 -25.56 -13.01
CA THR A 95 -10.72 -24.46 -13.31
C THR A 95 -10.74 -23.43 -12.18
N VAL A 96 -11.42 -22.30 -12.38
CA VAL A 96 -11.65 -21.30 -11.33
C VAL A 96 -12.33 -21.92 -10.11
N GLU A 97 -13.42 -22.68 -10.35
CA GLU A 97 -14.16 -23.35 -9.28
C GLU A 97 -13.27 -24.33 -8.51
N GLU A 98 -12.50 -25.15 -9.21
CA GLU A 98 -11.56 -26.12 -8.61
C GLU A 98 -10.44 -25.43 -7.83
N ASN A 99 -9.90 -24.30 -8.31
CA ASN A 99 -8.92 -23.51 -7.58
C ASN A 99 -9.47 -23.01 -6.25
N ILE A 100 -10.72 -22.47 -6.25
CA ILE A 100 -11.39 -21.99 -5.03
C ILE A 100 -11.77 -23.14 -4.11
N ALA A 101 -12.16 -24.31 -4.65
CA ALA A 101 -12.54 -25.48 -3.86
C ALA A 101 -11.35 -26.19 -3.22
N ARG A 102 -10.14 -26.03 -3.75
CA ARG A 102 -8.96 -26.79 -3.35
C ARG A 102 -8.61 -26.69 -1.87
N PRO A 103 -8.65 -25.53 -1.23
CA PRO A 103 -8.41 -25.43 0.21
C PRO A 103 -9.45 -26.18 1.07
N LEU A 104 -10.61 -26.48 0.49
CA LEU A 104 -11.74 -27.13 1.18
C LEU A 104 -11.80 -28.65 0.99
N LEU A 105 -10.78 -29.29 0.41
CA LEU A 105 -10.79 -30.73 0.09
C LEU A 105 -10.99 -31.64 1.31
N LEU A 106 -10.62 -31.18 2.51
CA LEU A 106 -10.77 -31.92 3.75
C LEU A 106 -12.04 -31.56 4.54
N TYR A 107 -12.86 -30.63 4.00
CA TYR A 107 -14.10 -30.19 4.64
C TYR A 107 -15.29 -31.00 4.17
N ASP A 108 -16.41 -30.89 4.87
CA ASP A 108 -17.67 -31.49 4.43
C ASP A 108 -18.04 -31.05 3.02
N LYS A 109 -18.45 -32.00 2.19
CA LYS A 109 -18.71 -31.77 0.76
C LYS A 109 -19.80 -30.72 0.52
N LYS A 110 -20.86 -30.73 1.33
CA LYS A 110 -21.98 -29.78 1.20
C LYS A 110 -21.52 -28.38 1.57
N TYR A 111 -20.81 -28.26 2.70
CA TYR A 111 -20.21 -27.00 3.12
C TYR A 111 -19.28 -26.44 2.04
N ALA A 112 -18.34 -27.27 1.52
CA ALA A 112 -17.40 -26.85 0.47
C ALA A 112 -18.11 -26.30 -0.78
N GLN A 113 -19.14 -27.00 -1.25
CA GLN A 113 -19.93 -26.57 -2.42
C GLN A 113 -20.67 -25.24 -2.18
N GLU A 114 -21.31 -25.08 -1.03
CA GLU A 114 -22.01 -23.84 -0.67
C GLU A 114 -21.02 -22.67 -0.54
N ARG A 115 -19.86 -22.91 0.09
CA ARG A 115 -18.81 -21.92 0.26
C ARG A 115 -18.22 -21.45 -1.07
N VAL A 116 -17.88 -22.39 -1.96
CA VAL A 116 -17.38 -22.07 -3.31
C VAL A 116 -18.41 -21.25 -4.10
N LYS A 117 -19.69 -21.64 -4.07
CA LYS A 117 -20.76 -20.89 -4.73
C LYS A 117 -20.90 -19.45 -4.18
N THR A 118 -20.76 -19.28 -2.87
CA THR A 118 -20.78 -17.98 -2.22
C THR A 118 -19.61 -17.10 -2.69
N LEU A 119 -18.40 -17.65 -2.71
CA LEU A 119 -17.20 -16.93 -3.15
C LEU A 119 -17.24 -16.57 -4.64
N LEU A 120 -17.69 -17.51 -5.50
CA LEU A 120 -17.89 -17.23 -6.92
C LEU A 120 -18.84 -16.04 -7.13
N LYS A 121 -19.92 -15.96 -6.34
CA LYS A 121 -20.88 -14.85 -6.39
C LYS A 121 -20.26 -13.55 -5.86
N GLN A 122 -19.62 -13.59 -4.70
CA GLN A 122 -19.01 -12.44 -4.02
C GLN A 122 -17.95 -11.77 -4.90
N PHE A 123 -17.07 -12.55 -5.52
CA PHE A 123 -16.01 -12.07 -6.41
C PHE A 123 -16.43 -11.91 -7.88
N ARG A 124 -17.75 -12.09 -8.20
CA ARG A 124 -18.32 -12.00 -9.56
C ARG A 124 -17.65 -12.93 -10.57
N LEU A 125 -17.29 -14.13 -10.12
CA LEU A 125 -16.59 -15.16 -10.91
C LEU A 125 -17.52 -16.22 -11.49
N ASN A 126 -18.85 -16.17 -11.25
CA ASN A 126 -19.82 -17.20 -11.68
C ASN A 126 -19.72 -17.56 -13.17
N LYS A 127 -19.55 -16.57 -14.06
CA LYS A 127 -19.43 -16.77 -15.51
C LYS A 127 -18.08 -17.32 -15.96
N LEU A 128 -17.14 -17.43 -15.02
CA LEU A 128 -15.77 -17.87 -15.25
C LEU A 128 -15.45 -19.19 -14.54
N ALA A 129 -16.43 -19.80 -13.83
CA ALA A 129 -16.22 -20.95 -12.96
C ALA A 129 -15.51 -22.13 -13.67
N ASP A 130 -15.88 -22.41 -14.92
CA ASP A 130 -15.31 -23.50 -15.72
C ASP A 130 -14.05 -23.11 -16.52
N ARG A 131 -13.56 -21.86 -16.40
CA ARG A 131 -12.36 -21.41 -17.11
C ARG A 131 -11.09 -21.78 -16.36
N PHE A 132 -10.02 -21.98 -17.12
CA PHE A 132 -8.68 -22.20 -16.59
C PHE A 132 -7.96 -20.86 -16.37
N PRO A 133 -6.95 -20.76 -15.46
CA PRO A 133 -6.20 -19.52 -15.21
C PRO A 133 -5.66 -18.85 -16.48
N ARG A 134 -5.15 -19.62 -17.45
CA ARG A 134 -4.64 -19.11 -18.73
C ARG A 134 -5.68 -18.38 -19.60
N GLN A 135 -6.96 -18.52 -19.29
CA GLN A 135 -8.09 -17.89 -20.01
C GLN A 135 -8.61 -16.64 -19.29
N LEU A 136 -7.94 -16.23 -18.21
CA LEU A 136 -8.33 -15.12 -17.36
C LEU A 136 -7.36 -13.93 -17.53
N SER A 137 -7.87 -12.71 -17.40
CA SER A 137 -7.02 -11.53 -17.21
C SER A 137 -6.30 -11.58 -15.86
N GLY A 138 -5.20 -10.80 -15.68
CA GLY A 138 -4.47 -10.73 -14.41
C GLY A 138 -5.38 -10.40 -13.22
N GLY A 139 -6.26 -9.41 -13.35
CA GLY A 139 -7.23 -9.07 -12.29
C GLY A 139 -8.24 -10.17 -11.98
N GLN A 140 -8.64 -10.97 -12.99
CA GLN A 140 -9.48 -12.13 -12.75
C GLN A 140 -8.72 -13.24 -12.04
N GLN A 141 -7.48 -13.52 -12.42
CA GLN A 141 -6.62 -14.48 -11.71
C GLN A 141 -6.42 -14.08 -10.25
N GLN A 142 -6.22 -12.81 -10.00
CA GLN A 142 -6.08 -12.30 -8.65
C GLN A 142 -7.35 -12.48 -7.81
N LYS A 143 -8.53 -12.18 -8.36
CA LYS A 143 -9.81 -12.45 -7.69
C LYS A 143 -9.95 -13.93 -7.32
N VAL A 144 -9.53 -14.84 -8.20
CA VAL A 144 -9.53 -16.28 -7.93
C VAL A 144 -8.60 -16.63 -6.78
N ALA A 145 -7.37 -16.07 -6.76
CA ALA A 145 -6.39 -16.31 -5.70
C ALA A 145 -6.90 -15.83 -4.34
N ILE A 146 -7.50 -14.63 -4.29
CA ILE A 146 -8.08 -14.07 -3.07
C ILE A 146 -9.30 -14.90 -2.62
N ALA A 147 -10.20 -15.27 -3.53
CA ALA A 147 -11.34 -16.11 -3.24
C ALA A 147 -10.90 -17.48 -2.69
N ALA A 148 -9.88 -18.10 -3.28
CA ALA A 148 -9.32 -19.37 -2.80
C ALA A 148 -8.69 -19.21 -1.39
N ALA A 149 -7.97 -18.14 -1.12
CA ALA A 149 -7.41 -17.88 0.20
C ALA A 149 -8.50 -17.67 1.26
N LEU A 150 -9.61 -17.02 0.90
CA LEU A 150 -10.75 -16.78 1.79
C LEU A 150 -11.67 -18.01 1.94
N ALA A 151 -11.45 -19.08 1.20
CA ALA A 151 -12.31 -20.27 1.23
C ALA A 151 -12.39 -20.89 2.63
N ILE A 152 -11.27 -20.96 3.33
CA ILE A 152 -11.17 -21.53 4.69
C ILE A 152 -11.41 -20.50 5.81
N GLU A 153 -11.90 -19.31 5.47
CA GLU A 153 -12.22 -18.22 6.42
C GLU A 153 -11.04 -17.85 7.34
N PRO A 154 -9.87 -17.46 6.77
CA PRO A 154 -8.73 -17.10 7.59
C PRO A 154 -9.04 -15.87 8.43
N GLU A 155 -8.43 -15.78 9.60
CA GLU A 155 -8.55 -14.62 10.48
C GLU A 155 -7.71 -13.44 10.02
N VAL A 156 -6.58 -13.74 9.35
CA VAL A 156 -5.65 -12.75 8.80
C VAL A 156 -5.34 -13.06 7.35
N LEU A 157 -5.52 -12.09 6.48
CA LEU A 157 -5.12 -12.13 5.08
C LEU A 157 -3.97 -11.16 4.83
N LEU A 158 -2.88 -11.68 4.31
CA LEU A 158 -1.68 -10.93 3.98
C LEU A 158 -1.59 -10.83 2.44
N LEU A 159 -1.46 -9.62 1.91
CA LEU A 159 -1.42 -9.35 0.47
C LEU A 159 -0.08 -8.70 0.11
N ASP A 160 0.75 -9.40 -0.66
CA ASP A 160 2.08 -8.93 -1.08
C ASP A 160 2.03 -8.37 -2.50
N GLU A 161 1.99 -7.04 -2.64
CA GLU A 161 1.92 -6.29 -3.91
C GLU A 161 0.90 -6.86 -4.92
N PRO A 162 -0.35 -7.10 -4.49
CA PRO A 162 -1.29 -7.88 -5.30
C PRO A 162 -1.70 -7.21 -6.61
N PHE A 163 -1.51 -5.90 -6.78
CA PHE A 163 -1.96 -5.16 -7.98
C PHE A 163 -0.86 -4.80 -8.96
N SER A 164 0.39 -5.15 -8.67
CA SER A 164 1.57 -4.74 -9.45
C SER A 164 1.59 -5.18 -10.92
N SER A 165 0.82 -6.21 -11.28
CA SER A 165 0.71 -6.75 -12.64
C SER A 165 -0.50 -6.22 -13.43
N LEU A 166 -1.29 -5.32 -12.85
CA LEU A 166 -2.52 -4.80 -13.44
C LEU A 166 -2.31 -3.37 -13.98
N ASP A 167 -3.12 -3.00 -14.98
CA ASP A 167 -3.22 -1.60 -15.38
C ASP A 167 -4.04 -0.77 -14.35
N THR A 168 -3.88 0.54 -14.37
CA THR A 168 -4.50 1.46 -13.40
C THR A 168 -6.03 1.32 -13.33
N ILE A 169 -6.70 1.13 -14.48
CA ILE A 169 -8.17 1.04 -14.53
C ILE A 169 -8.64 -0.26 -13.85
N GLN A 170 -7.98 -1.38 -14.17
CA GLN A 170 -8.28 -2.67 -13.57
C GLN A 170 -8.00 -2.67 -12.06
N THR A 171 -6.87 -2.06 -11.65
CA THR A 171 -6.49 -1.91 -10.24
C THR A 171 -7.56 -1.15 -9.46
N HIS A 172 -7.99 0.03 -9.93
CA HIS A 172 -8.99 0.84 -9.23
C HIS A 172 -10.33 0.10 -9.07
N GLN A 173 -10.79 -0.58 -10.12
CA GLN A 173 -12.02 -1.35 -10.07
C GLN A 173 -11.91 -2.52 -9.07
N LEU A 174 -10.78 -3.24 -9.11
CA LEU A 174 -10.54 -4.40 -8.26
C LEU A 174 -10.44 -4.00 -6.78
N ILE A 175 -9.73 -2.92 -6.45
CA ILE A 175 -9.60 -2.43 -5.07
C ILE A 175 -10.98 -2.13 -4.47
N GLY A 176 -11.87 -1.44 -5.20
CA GLY A 176 -13.23 -1.15 -4.72
C GLY A 176 -14.02 -2.43 -4.40
N GLU A 177 -13.97 -3.41 -5.30
CA GLU A 177 -14.66 -4.70 -5.10
C GLU A 177 -14.07 -5.50 -3.92
N LEU A 178 -12.76 -5.44 -3.70
CA LEU A 178 -12.08 -6.12 -2.60
C LEU A 178 -12.35 -5.45 -1.25
N ALA A 179 -12.33 -4.13 -1.18
CA ALA A 179 -12.61 -3.39 0.04
C ALA A 179 -13.98 -3.75 0.63
N ASP A 180 -15.00 -3.86 -0.23
CA ASP A 180 -16.35 -4.29 0.18
C ASP A 180 -16.32 -5.74 0.68
N SER A 181 -15.65 -6.64 -0.04
CA SER A 181 -15.55 -8.06 0.32
C SER A 181 -14.84 -8.29 1.65
N PHE A 182 -13.78 -7.53 1.93
CA PHE A 182 -13.04 -7.64 3.20
C PHE A 182 -13.85 -7.13 4.39
N LYS A 183 -14.63 -6.07 4.22
CA LYS A 183 -15.55 -5.57 5.25
C LYS A 183 -16.64 -6.59 5.58
N GLU A 184 -17.25 -7.21 4.57
CA GLU A 184 -18.26 -8.25 4.76
C GLU A 184 -17.70 -9.49 5.49
N ALA A 185 -16.49 -9.91 5.14
CA ALA A 185 -15.85 -11.09 5.73
C ALA A 185 -15.31 -10.84 7.15
N GLN A 186 -15.22 -9.60 7.62
CA GLN A 186 -14.59 -9.22 8.89
C GLN A 186 -13.17 -9.79 9.09
N THR A 187 -12.49 -10.10 7.99
CA THR A 187 -11.12 -10.60 7.99
C THR A 187 -10.16 -9.45 8.26
N THR A 188 -9.16 -9.67 9.10
CA THR A 188 -8.07 -8.71 9.28
C THR A 188 -7.17 -8.75 8.06
N VAL A 189 -6.94 -7.62 7.42
CA VAL A 189 -6.15 -7.57 6.18
C VAL A 189 -4.92 -6.70 6.37
N ILE A 190 -3.75 -7.22 5.99
CA ILE A 190 -2.52 -6.46 5.88
C ILE A 190 -2.12 -6.46 4.40
N PHE A 191 -2.14 -5.30 3.80
CA PHE A 191 -1.80 -5.08 2.41
C PHE A 191 -0.46 -4.35 2.31
N VAL A 192 0.49 -4.88 1.55
CA VAL A 192 1.75 -4.19 1.28
C VAL A 192 1.84 -3.76 -0.17
N THR A 193 2.33 -2.55 -0.40
CA THR A 193 2.52 -1.98 -1.73
C THR A 193 3.65 -0.95 -1.73
N HIS A 194 4.19 -0.66 -2.91
CA HIS A 194 5.04 0.51 -3.12
C HIS A 194 4.26 1.69 -3.71
N ASP A 195 3.00 1.48 -4.10
CA ASP A 195 2.12 2.50 -4.66
C ASP A 195 1.22 3.09 -3.57
N LEU A 196 1.36 4.40 -3.34
CA LEU A 196 0.55 5.10 -2.35
C LEU A 196 -0.91 5.21 -2.78
N ASP A 197 -1.19 5.39 -4.07
CA ASP A 197 -2.56 5.54 -4.60
C ASP A 197 -3.37 4.26 -4.36
N ASP A 198 -2.77 3.09 -4.55
CA ASP A 198 -3.40 1.80 -4.23
C ASP A 198 -3.72 1.69 -2.74
N ALA A 199 -2.79 2.09 -1.88
CA ALA A 199 -2.98 2.07 -0.44
C ALA A 199 -4.11 3.01 0.00
N LEU A 200 -4.13 4.25 -0.51
CA LEU A 200 -5.15 5.26 -0.20
C LEU A 200 -6.56 4.86 -0.65
N ARG A 201 -6.67 4.09 -1.73
CA ARG A 201 -7.96 3.58 -2.21
C ARG A 201 -8.51 2.43 -1.37
N LEU A 202 -7.62 1.65 -0.78
CA LEU A 202 -8.01 0.47 -0.02
C LEU A 202 -8.38 0.80 1.43
N THR A 203 -7.61 1.68 2.09
CA THR A 203 -7.79 2.01 3.52
C THR A 203 -7.25 3.39 3.86
N ASP A 204 -7.76 3.92 4.96
CA ASP A 204 -7.27 5.15 5.59
C ASP A 204 -6.16 4.89 6.63
N ASP A 205 -5.98 3.63 7.09
CA ASP A 205 -4.93 3.27 8.05
C ASP A 205 -3.64 2.87 7.33
N LEU A 206 -2.64 3.74 7.40
CA LEU A 206 -1.37 3.61 6.70
C LEU A 206 -0.21 3.45 7.67
N LEU A 207 0.73 2.57 7.32
CA LEU A 207 2.03 2.45 7.96
C LEU A 207 3.13 2.64 6.91
N ILE A 208 4.02 3.59 7.15
CA ILE A 208 5.15 3.84 6.25
C ILE A 208 6.37 3.08 6.74
N LEU A 209 6.87 2.17 5.90
CA LEU A 209 8.05 1.35 6.16
C LEU A 209 9.21 1.83 5.30
N GLN A 210 10.32 2.19 5.93
CA GLN A 210 11.55 2.58 5.23
C GLN A 210 12.76 1.88 5.85
N LYS A 211 13.56 1.21 5.01
CA LYS A 211 14.77 0.51 5.46
C LYS A 211 14.55 -0.37 6.69
N GLY A 212 13.47 -1.15 6.69
CA GLY A 212 13.13 -2.08 7.77
C GLY A 212 12.59 -1.45 9.05
N LYS A 213 12.31 -0.14 9.07
CA LYS A 213 11.78 0.59 10.24
C LYS A 213 10.44 1.23 9.94
N ILE A 214 9.56 1.25 10.93
CA ILE A 214 8.35 2.08 10.89
C ILE A 214 8.78 3.55 11.00
N VAL A 215 8.46 4.34 9.98
CA VAL A 215 8.75 5.79 9.99
C VAL A 215 7.59 6.58 10.57
N GLN A 216 6.37 6.22 10.16
CA GLN A 216 5.14 6.81 10.70
C GLN A 216 3.95 5.87 10.44
N GLN A 217 2.98 5.90 11.34
CA GLN A 217 1.67 5.27 11.19
C GLN A 217 0.59 6.28 11.53
N GLY A 218 -0.55 6.21 10.87
CA GLY A 218 -1.73 7.04 11.11
C GLY A 218 -2.67 7.06 9.92
N SER A 219 -3.67 7.93 9.96
CA SER A 219 -4.55 8.13 8.83
C SER A 219 -3.82 8.77 7.64
N SER A 220 -4.33 8.53 6.43
CA SER A 220 -3.81 9.15 5.21
C SER A 220 -3.72 10.68 5.33
N ARG A 221 -4.74 11.29 5.93
CA ARG A 221 -4.78 12.73 6.18
C ARG A 221 -3.69 13.17 7.15
N GLU A 222 -3.52 12.47 8.28
CA GLU A 222 -2.47 12.79 9.26
C GLU A 222 -1.06 12.69 8.66
N LEU A 223 -0.78 11.63 7.88
CA LEU A 223 0.51 11.46 7.24
C LEU A 223 0.77 12.55 6.18
N CYS A 224 -0.27 12.97 5.47
CA CYS A 224 -0.19 14.04 4.48
C CYS A 224 -0.01 15.42 5.14
N GLU A 225 -0.83 15.78 6.13
CA GLU A 225 -0.83 17.12 6.74
C GLU A 225 0.34 17.29 7.73
N HIS A 226 0.75 16.21 8.42
CA HIS A 226 1.78 16.22 9.47
C HIS A 226 2.87 15.16 9.24
N PRO A 227 3.58 15.18 8.09
CA PRO A 227 4.64 14.22 7.80
C PRO A 227 5.83 14.41 8.73
N LYS A 228 6.34 13.33 9.32
CA LYS A 228 7.51 13.37 10.24
C LYS A 228 8.85 13.51 9.52
N SER A 229 8.89 13.33 8.20
CA SER A 229 10.12 13.41 7.42
C SER A 229 9.88 13.85 5.97
N ARG A 230 10.97 14.32 5.31
CA ARG A 230 10.92 14.64 3.87
C ARG A 230 10.50 13.43 3.02
N TYR A 231 10.88 12.24 3.42
CA TYR A 231 10.49 11.00 2.75
C TYR A 231 8.97 10.85 2.71
N ILE A 232 8.32 10.97 3.87
CA ILE A 232 6.86 10.87 3.97
C ILE A 232 6.17 11.99 3.17
N ALA A 233 6.63 13.24 3.33
CA ALA A 233 6.05 14.36 2.59
C ALA A 233 6.08 14.13 1.07
N ARG A 234 7.20 13.60 0.55
CA ARG A 234 7.40 13.29 -0.86
C ARG A 234 6.60 12.09 -1.38
N LEU A 235 6.20 11.18 -0.52
CA LEU A 235 5.29 10.09 -0.93
C LEU A 235 3.94 10.64 -1.40
N PHE A 236 3.43 11.70 -0.76
CA PHE A 236 2.14 12.31 -1.10
C PHE A 236 2.21 13.30 -2.25
N SER A 237 3.27 14.08 -2.34
CA SER A 237 3.48 15.04 -3.44
C SER A 237 4.92 15.56 -3.44
N PRO A 238 5.40 16.16 -4.54
CA PRO A 238 6.60 16.96 -4.53
C PRO A 238 6.56 18.02 -3.43
N ILE A 239 7.73 18.44 -2.96
CA ILE A 239 7.89 19.53 -1.98
C ILE A 239 9.00 20.48 -2.42
N ASN A 240 8.77 21.77 -2.26
CA ASN A 240 9.72 22.84 -2.58
C ASN A 240 10.38 23.37 -1.30
N ALA A 241 11.70 23.46 -1.28
CA ALA A 241 12.42 24.05 -0.15
C ALA A 241 12.21 25.57 -0.14
N ILE A 242 11.79 26.12 1.01
CA ILE A 242 11.60 27.58 1.17
C ILE A 242 12.96 28.24 1.36
N PRO A 243 13.32 29.28 0.55
CA PRO A 243 14.58 29.97 0.65
C PRO A 243 14.80 30.59 2.04
N ASN A 244 16.06 30.62 2.50
CA ASN A 244 16.46 31.22 3.76
C ASN A 244 15.79 30.66 5.02
N THR A 245 15.28 29.42 4.93
CA THR A 245 14.71 28.68 6.05
C THR A 245 15.43 27.34 6.24
N ASP A 246 15.49 26.86 7.50
CA ASP A 246 16.01 25.53 7.79
C ASP A 246 14.89 24.50 7.79
N ASN A 247 14.96 23.55 6.84
CA ASN A 247 14.04 22.42 6.76
C ASN A 247 12.54 22.77 6.63
N CYS A 248 12.23 23.98 6.10
CA CYS A 248 10.89 24.37 5.74
C CYS A 248 10.61 24.10 4.27
N PHE A 249 9.43 23.55 4.00
CA PHE A 249 9.00 23.13 2.65
C PHE A 249 7.56 23.55 2.41
N ILE A 250 7.21 23.69 1.14
CA ILE A 250 5.83 23.95 0.69
C ILE A 250 5.45 23.01 -0.47
N ARG A 251 4.21 22.56 -0.53
CA ARG A 251 3.73 21.73 -1.64
C ARG A 251 3.41 22.59 -2.88
N PRO A 252 3.56 22.04 -4.10
CA PRO A 252 3.15 22.72 -5.33
C PRO A 252 1.71 23.25 -5.30
N THR A 253 0.80 22.48 -4.75
CA THR A 253 -0.63 22.79 -4.62
C THR A 253 -0.94 23.95 -3.68
N ASP A 254 -0.08 24.20 -2.69
CA ASP A 254 -0.28 25.24 -1.68
C ASP A 254 0.31 26.60 -2.09
N VAL A 255 1.04 26.65 -3.21
CA VAL A 255 1.62 27.88 -3.76
C VAL A 255 0.60 28.58 -4.65
N LYS A 256 0.34 29.84 -4.34
CA LYS A 256 -0.58 30.72 -5.12
C LYS A 256 0.21 31.53 -6.13
N LEU A 257 -0.16 31.40 -7.41
CA LEU A 257 0.39 32.16 -8.53
C LEU A 257 -0.31 33.50 -8.68
N ARG A 258 0.46 34.60 -8.76
CA ARG A 258 -0.04 35.98 -8.87
C ARG A 258 0.70 36.75 -9.96
N THR A 259 0.06 37.85 -10.47
CA THR A 259 0.67 38.74 -11.44
C THR A 259 1.51 39.85 -10.79
N LYS A 260 1.34 40.10 -9.47
CA LYS A 260 2.08 41.11 -8.70
C LYS A 260 2.07 40.76 -7.20
N GLY A 261 3.11 41.17 -6.50
CA GLY A 261 3.28 40.98 -5.04
C GLY A 261 3.68 39.55 -4.66
N GLY A 262 4.63 39.42 -3.75
CA GLY A 262 5.19 38.14 -3.32
C GLY A 262 6.58 37.86 -3.89
N LEU A 263 6.99 36.60 -3.87
CA LEU A 263 8.31 36.14 -4.32
C LEU A 263 8.36 36.08 -5.85
N LEU A 264 9.25 36.87 -6.45
CA LEU A 264 9.39 36.97 -7.92
C LEU A 264 10.07 35.72 -8.48
N ALA A 265 9.49 35.18 -9.53
CA ALA A 265 10.00 34.02 -10.25
C ALA A 265 9.73 34.10 -11.76
N HIS A 266 10.34 33.20 -12.53
CA HIS A 266 10.14 33.04 -13.96
C HIS A 266 9.80 31.59 -14.29
N VAL A 267 8.80 31.39 -15.14
CA VAL A 267 8.42 30.06 -15.64
C VAL A 267 9.50 29.56 -16.59
N VAL A 268 10.13 28.44 -16.23
CA VAL A 268 11.18 27.81 -17.02
C VAL A 268 10.60 26.75 -17.95
N ASP A 269 9.59 26.03 -17.50
CA ASP A 269 8.89 24.98 -18.24
C ASP A 269 7.41 24.89 -17.77
N SER A 270 6.53 24.46 -18.67
CA SER A 270 5.11 24.26 -18.39
C SER A 270 4.65 22.94 -19.02
N ARG A 271 4.11 22.04 -18.21
CA ARG A 271 3.62 20.73 -18.65
C ARG A 271 2.15 20.58 -18.36
N TYR A 272 1.40 20.21 -19.39
CA TYR A 272 -0.02 19.91 -19.26
C TYR A 272 -0.25 18.55 -18.58
N LEU A 273 -0.92 18.55 -17.43
CA LEU A 273 -1.31 17.37 -16.66
C LEU A 273 -2.84 17.32 -16.51
N VAL A 274 -3.56 17.14 -17.62
CA VAL A 274 -5.03 16.99 -17.73
C VAL A 274 -5.85 18.00 -16.93
N HIS A 275 -5.66 18.10 -15.60
CA HIS A 275 -6.45 18.99 -14.72
C HIS A 275 -5.78 20.34 -14.45
N PHE A 276 -4.47 20.44 -14.60
CA PHE A 276 -3.67 21.64 -14.34
C PHE A 276 -2.40 21.64 -15.20
N ASN A 277 -1.70 22.77 -15.26
CA ASN A 277 -0.32 22.79 -15.73
C ASN A 277 0.63 22.69 -14.56
N SER A 278 1.59 21.75 -14.60
CA SER A 278 2.73 21.73 -13.68
C SER A 278 3.80 22.66 -14.24
N LEU A 279 4.14 23.71 -13.49
CA LEU A 279 5.12 24.71 -13.85
C LEU A 279 6.43 24.45 -13.13
N GLN A 280 7.54 24.40 -13.88
CA GLN A 280 8.86 24.57 -13.30
C GLN A 280 9.18 26.06 -13.31
N ILE A 281 9.41 26.62 -12.13
CA ILE A 281 9.65 28.05 -11.95
C ILE A 281 11.00 28.27 -11.26
N ARG A 282 11.75 29.26 -11.73
CA ARG A 282 13.01 29.66 -11.12
C ARG A 282 12.80 30.91 -10.29
N LEU A 283 13.10 30.82 -9.01
CA LEU A 283 13.07 31.95 -8.08
C LEU A 283 14.18 32.94 -8.43
N LYS A 284 13.87 34.24 -8.50
CA LYS A 284 14.82 35.28 -8.97
C LYS A 284 16.00 35.44 -8.01
N GLU A 285 15.74 35.44 -6.71
CA GLU A 285 16.78 35.74 -5.68
C GLU A 285 17.66 34.54 -5.38
N SER A 286 17.07 33.35 -5.16
CA SER A 286 17.80 32.14 -4.76
C SER A 286 18.26 31.28 -5.91
N GLY A 287 17.67 31.45 -7.12
CA GLY A 287 17.91 30.59 -8.27
C GLY A 287 17.32 29.18 -8.15
N LEU A 288 16.66 28.84 -7.06
CA LEU A 288 16.02 27.55 -6.86
C LEU A 288 14.93 27.31 -7.88
N ILE A 289 14.80 26.06 -8.32
CA ILE A 289 13.70 25.63 -9.18
C ILE A 289 12.64 24.99 -8.29
N TRP A 290 11.43 25.52 -8.37
CA TRP A 290 10.24 24.99 -7.74
C TRP A 290 9.30 24.38 -8.76
N GLU A 291 8.56 23.38 -8.33
CA GLU A 291 7.39 22.86 -9.04
C GLU A 291 6.14 23.49 -8.44
N VAL A 292 5.25 24.06 -9.28
CA VAL A 292 4.03 24.73 -8.82
C VAL A 292 2.88 24.36 -9.74
N ASP A 293 1.74 24.07 -9.16
CA ASP A 293 0.53 23.76 -9.90
C ASP A 293 -0.17 25.05 -10.35
N ASP A 294 -0.54 25.11 -11.64
CA ASP A 294 -1.40 26.17 -12.23
C ASP A 294 -2.75 25.58 -12.67
N PRO A 295 -3.75 25.48 -11.76
CA PRO A 295 -5.06 24.94 -12.10
C PRO A 295 -5.82 25.74 -13.14
N GLN A 296 -5.51 27.04 -13.25
CA GLN A 296 -6.17 27.94 -14.19
C GLN A 296 -5.46 28.03 -15.55
N ARG A 297 -4.27 27.39 -15.68
CA ARG A 297 -3.48 27.35 -16.91
C ARG A 297 -3.20 28.74 -17.49
N ARG A 298 -2.81 29.67 -16.63
CA ARG A 298 -2.63 31.10 -16.98
C ARG A 298 -1.22 31.44 -17.41
N PHE A 299 -0.26 30.59 -17.07
CA PHE A 299 1.16 30.90 -17.25
C PHE A 299 1.84 29.91 -18.17
N GLU A 300 2.73 30.46 -19.02
CA GLU A 300 3.50 29.71 -20.00
C GLU A 300 4.99 29.95 -19.79
N LYS A 301 5.82 29.16 -20.48
CA LYS A 301 7.27 29.29 -20.45
C LYS A 301 7.71 30.70 -20.85
N GLY A 302 8.53 31.33 -20.02
CA GLY A 302 9.04 32.69 -20.18
C GLY A 302 8.28 33.74 -19.36
N ASP A 303 7.12 33.40 -18.84
CA ASP A 303 6.32 34.33 -18.07
C ASP A 303 6.98 34.72 -16.74
N ARG A 304 6.73 35.97 -16.33
CA ARG A 304 7.04 36.47 -15.01
C ARG A 304 5.87 36.20 -14.09
N VAL A 305 6.15 35.58 -12.93
CA VAL A 305 5.13 35.21 -11.95
C VAL A 305 5.57 35.59 -10.55
N TYR A 306 4.61 35.90 -9.68
CA TYR A 306 4.81 36.16 -8.26
C TYR A 306 4.17 35.04 -7.45
N LEU A 307 4.87 34.57 -6.43
CA LEU A 307 4.46 33.46 -5.59
C LEU A 307 4.07 33.95 -4.21
N SER A 308 3.00 33.40 -3.67
CA SER A 308 2.63 33.56 -2.27
C SER A 308 2.00 32.28 -1.76
N TRP A 309 2.05 32.05 -0.48
CA TRP A 309 1.41 30.92 0.18
C TRP A 309 0.98 31.33 1.58
N ASP A 310 0.21 30.48 2.20
CA ASP A 310 -0.15 30.60 3.60
C ASP A 310 0.93 29.94 4.47
N THR A 311 1.46 30.65 5.45
CA THR A 311 2.52 30.10 6.34
C THR A 311 2.06 28.89 7.16
N GLU A 312 0.75 28.75 7.40
CA GLU A 312 0.19 27.57 8.05
C GLU A 312 0.34 26.27 7.21
N LYS A 313 0.59 26.43 5.89
CA LYS A 313 0.83 25.31 4.97
C LYS A 313 2.30 24.91 4.86
N GLU A 314 3.19 25.60 5.55
CA GLU A 314 4.59 25.24 5.57
C GLU A 314 4.84 23.96 6.37
N LEU A 315 5.62 23.06 5.77
CA LEU A 315 6.01 21.80 6.38
C LEU A 315 7.39 21.96 7.06
N GLN A 316 7.41 21.93 8.37
CA GLN A 316 8.67 21.89 9.14
C GLN A 316 9.09 20.43 9.30
N LEU A 317 10.12 19.99 8.56
CA LEU A 317 10.50 18.58 8.47
C LEU A 317 11.87 18.33 9.12
N ALA A 318 12.02 17.20 9.82
CA ALA A 318 13.32 16.74 10.28
C ALA A 318 14.25 16.39 9.09
N ARG A 319 15.57 16.47 9.33
CA ARG A 319 16.59 16.10 8.33
C ARG A 319 16.56 14.64 7.97
#